data_fde8e1ab228c58b39bf0fcd00c209033
#
_entry.id   fde8e1ab228c58b39bf0fcd00c209033
#
_cell.length_a   1.000
_cell.length_b   1.000
_cell.length_c   1.000
_cell.angle_alpha   90.00
_cell.angle_beta   90.00
_cell.angle_gamma   90.00
#
_symmetry.space_group_name_H-M   'P 1'
#
loop_
_entity.id
_entity.type
_entity.pdbx_description
1 polymer ?
#
loop_
_entity_poly.entity_id
_entity_poly.type
_entity_poly.pdbx_seq_one_letter_code
_entity_poly.pdbx_strand_id
1 'polypeptide(L)'
;MFGMYKKLTHEFTGTFTGKGREFGGSLIRPEATGYGNIYFLMEMLKTKGTDLKGKTCLISGSGNVAQYTAEKVLELGGKVLTMSDSDGYIYDPDGIDREKLDYIMELKNLYRGRIREYAEKYGCKYVEGARPWGEKADIALPSATQNELNGDDAKTLVANGVIAVSEGANMPSTPEAIKVFQ
;
A
#
# COMPACT_ATOMS: atom_id res chain seq x y z
N MET A 1 -7.46 20.68 -15.12
CA MET A 1 -6.50 21.46 -14.30
C MET A 1 -5.32 21.94 -15.14
N PHE A 2 -4.55 21.08 -15.82
CA PHE A 2 -3.35 21.50 -16.58
C PHE A 2 -3.64 22.57 -17.66
N GLY A 3 -4.72 22.44 -18.44
CA GLY A 3 -5.09 23.45 -19.44
C GLY A 3 -5.35 24.85 -18.85
N MET A 4 -5.93 24.91 -17.64
CA MET A 4 -6.13 26.17 -16.94
C MET A 4 -4.80 26.73 -16.41
N TYR A 5 -3.94 25.87 -15.85
CA TYR A 5 -2.59 26.25 -15.43
C TYR A 5 -1.80 26.88 -16.60
N LYS A 6 -1.72 26.17 -17.74
CA LYS A 6 -1.07 26.66 -18.95
C LYS A 6 -1.62 28.04 -19.41
N LYS A 7 -2.94 28.20 -19.32
CA LYS A 7 -3.60 29.46 -19.70
C LYS A 7 -3.21 30.63 -18.78
N LEU A 8 -3.06 30.37 -17.48
CA LEU A 8 -2.74 31.39 -16.47
C LEU A 8 -1.25 31.74 -16.44
N THR A 9 -0.37 30.75 -16.55
CA THR A 9 1.09 30.93 -16.43
C THR A 9 1.77 31.17 -17.76
N HIS A 10 1.11 30.88 -18.88
CA HIS A 10 1.69 30.86 -20.24
C HIS A 10 2.85 29.86 -20.40
N GLU A 11 2.91 28.80 -19.52
CA GLU A 11 3.97 27.80 -19.52
C GLU A 11 3.42 26.41 -19.83
N PHE A 12 4.22 25.59 -20.52
CA PHE A 12 3.96 24.16 -20.75
C PHE A 12 4.97 23.34 -19.98
N THR A 13 4.75 23.20 -18.66
CA THR A 13 5.64 22.48 -17.75
C THR A 13 5.09 21.10 -17.43
N GLY A 14 5.91 20.23 -16.85
CA GLY A 14 5.52 18.89 -16.39
C GLY A 14 4.78 18.84 -15.05
N THR A 15 4.23 19.96 -14.59
CA THR A 15 3.79 20.17 -13.19
C THR A 15 2.74 19.20 -12.69
N PHE A 16 1.84 18.70 -13.53
CA PHE A 16 0.74 17.83 -13.12
C PHE A 16 0.96 16.40 -13.59
N THR A 17 0.76 15.42 -12.68
CA THR A 17 0.66 14.01 -13.03
C THR A 17 -0.75 13.65 -13.50
N GLY A 18 -0.89 12.53 -14.22
CA GLY A 18 -2.20 12.06 -14.70
C GLY A 18 -2.81 12.90 -15.84
N LYS A 19 -2.00 13.74 -16.51
CA LYS A 19 -2.44 14.49 -17.71
C LYS A 19 -2.71 13.55 -18.87
N GLY A 20 -3.65 13.91 -19.75
CA GLY A 20 -3.82 13.26 -21.04
C GLY A 20 -2.60 13.44 -21.94
N ARG A 21 -2.48 12.57 -22.95
CA ARG A 21 -1.34 12.57 -23.89
C ARG A 21 -1.21 13.90 -24.64
N GLU A 22 -2.32 14.53 -24.95
CA GLU A 22 -2.42 15.87 -25.59
C GLU A 22 -1.78 16.99 -24.76
N PHE A 23 -1.58 16.75 -23.46
CA PHE A 23 -0.88 17.67 -22.56
C PHE A 23 0.50 17.16 -22.14
N GLY A 24 1.10 16.26 -22.90
CA GLY A 24 2.41 15.69 -22.60
C GLY A 24 2.40 14.64 -21.49
N GLY A 25 1.25 14.07 -21.17
CA GLY A 25 1.10 12.97 -20.23
C GLY A 25 1.38 11.59 -20.82
N SER A 26 1.31 10.57 -19.98
CA SER A 26 1.44 9.16 -20.35
C SER A 26 0.09 8.46 -20.37
N LEU A 27 0.06 7.25 -20.93
CA LEU A 27 -1.07 6.34 -20.73
C LEU A 27 -1.19 5.96 -19.25
N ILE A 28 -2.43 5.72 -18.82
CA ILE A 28 -2.71 5.22 -17.46
C ILE A 28 -2.00 3.87 -17.26
N ARG A 29 -1.34 3.74 -16.13
CA ARG A 29 -0.69 2.52 -15.65
C ARG A 29 -1.07 2.33 -14.20
N PRO A 30 -2.30 1.87 -13.91
CA PRO A 30 -2.80 1.80 -12.53
C PRO A 30 -1.93 0.92 -11.64
N GLU A 31 -1.35 -0.16 -12.18
CA GLU A 31 -0.51 -1.13 -11.47
C GLU A 31 0.92 -0.63 -11.18
N ALA A 32 1.40 0.36 -11.88
CA ALA A 32 2.83 0.67 -11.94
C ALA A 32 3.48 0.94 -10.58
N THR A 33 2.84 1.68 -9.69
CA THR A 33 3.39 2.02 -8.39
C THR A 33 3.40 0.80 -7.46
N GLY A 34 2.28 0.08 -7.36
CA GLY A 34 2.18 -1.11 -6.54
C GLY A 34 3.15 -2.21 -6.98
N TYR A 35 3.19 -2.49 -8.26
CA TYR A 35 4.10 -3.50 -8.84
C TYR A 35 5.57 -3.10 -8.67
N GLY A 36 5.91 -1.83 -8.94
CA GLY A 36 7.28 -1.31 -8.79
C GLY A 36 7.78 -1.43 -7.35
N ASN A 37 6.90 -1.14 -6.37
CA ASN A 37 7.21 -1.33 -4.96
C ASN A 37 7.58 -2.79 -4.64
N ILE A 38 6.82 -3.75 -5.15
CA ILE A 38 7.09 -5.17 -4.90
C ILE A 38 8.33 -5.67 -5.66
N TYR A 39 8.57 -5.20 -6.87
CA TYR A 39 9.82 -5.53 -7.57
C TYR A 39 11.05 -5.02 -6.82
N PHE A 40 10.98 -3.80 -6.27
CA PHE A 40 12.05 -3.27 -5.43
C PHE A 40 12.23 -4.09 -4.15
N LEU A 41 11.13 -4.45 -3.48
CA LEU A 41 11.15 -5.34 -2.31
C LEU A 41 11.84 -6.67 -2.62
N MET A 42 11.57 -7.28 -3.77
CA MET A 42 12.21 -8.52 -4.17
C MET A 42 13.73 -8.38 -4.27
N GLU A 43 14.22 -7.29 -4.83
CA GLU A 43 15.65 -7.02 -4.88
C GLU A 43 16.25 -6.80 -3.47
N MET A 44 15.51 -6.11 -2.59
CA MET A 44 15.92 -5.99 -1.18
C MET A 44 16.03 -7.35 -0.48
N LEU A 45 15.02 -8.22 -0.64
CA LEU A 45 15.00 -9.55 -0.03
C LEU A 45 16.14 -10.43 -0.56
N LYS A 46 16.46 -10.37 -1.84
CA LYS A 46 17.61 -11.06 -2.43
C LYS A 46 18.94 -10.72 -1.76
N THR A 47 19.14 -9.47 -1.34
CA THR A 47 20.37 -9.07 -0.62
C THR A 47 20.53 -9.78 0.72
N LYS A 48 19.42 -10.28 1.28
CA LYS A 48 19.36 -11.06 2.53
C LYS A 48 19.26 -12.58 2.28
N GLY A 49 19.36 -13.03 1.03
CA GLY A 49 19.27 -14.45 0.67
C GLY A 49 17.88 -15.05 0.88
N THR A 50 16.83 -14.24 0.84
CA THR A 50 15.43 -14.68 1.01
C THR A 50 14.55 -14.15 -0.13
N ASP A 51 13.30 -14.59 -0.19
CA ASP A 51 12.31 -14.17 -1.16
C ASP A 51 10.96 -13.85 -0.50
N LEU A 52 9.97 -13.48 -1.30
CA LEU A 52 8.63 -13.10 -0.84
C LEU A 52 7.72 -14.32 -0.60
N LYS A 53 8.06 -15.47 -1.18
CA LYS A 53 7.21 -16.67 -1.12
C LYS A 53 7.00 -17.14 0.31
N GLY A 54 5.74 -17.30 0.70
CA GLY A 54 5.33 -17.70 2.04
C GLY A 54 5.47 -16.61 3.12
N LYS A 55 5.95 -15.42 2.78
CA LYS A 55 6.04 -14.30 3.72
C LYS A 55 4.68 -13.64 3.94
N THR A 56 4.46 -13.21 5.17
CA THR A 56 3.28 -12.45 5.57
C THR A 56 3.52 -10.95 5.42
N CYS A 57 2.52 -10.23 4.90
CA CYS A 57 2.62 -8.81 4.58
C CYS A 57 1.51 -7.99 5.25
N LEU A 58 1.87 -6.89 5.89
CA LEU A 58 0.95 -5.84 6.30
C LEU A 58 0.92 -4.77 5.21
N ILE A 59 -0.25 -4.48 4.68
CA ILE A 59 -0.48 -3.39 3.72
C ILE A 59 -1.40 -2.36 4.36
N SER A 60 -1.02 -1.09 4.31
CA SER A 60 -1.93 0.01 4.61
C SER A 60 -2.59 0.55 3.34
N GLY A 61 -3.75 1.17 3.51
CA GLY A 61 -4.55 1.64 2.38
C GLY A 61 -5.41 0.55 1.75
N SER A 62 -6.30 0.98 0.88
CA SER A 62 -7.15 0.14 0.03
C SER A 62 -7.44 0.82 -1.33
N GLY A 63 -6.65 1.85 -1.64
CA GLY A 63 -6.68 2.54 -2.92
C GLY A 63 -5.79 1.85 -3.96
N ASN A 64 -5.56 2.54 -5.07
CA ASN A 64 -4.86 2.00 -6.24
C ASN A 64 -3.51 1.34 -5.89
N VAL A 65 -2.63 2.05 -5.16
CA VAL A 65 -1.31 1.52 -4.80
C VAL A 65 -1.43 0.25 -3.96
N ALA A 66 -2.26 0.28 -2.90
CA ALA A 66 -2.45 -0.86 -2.01
C ALA A 66 -3.05 -2.09 -2.73
N GLN A 67 -4.02 -1.89 -3.61
CA GLN A 67 -4.65 -2.96 -4.40
C GLN A 67 -3.62 -3.68 -5.28
N TYR A 68 -2.84 -2.95 -6.06
CA TYR A 68 -1.84 -3.55 -6.94
C TYR A 68 -0.58 -4.06 -6.20
N THR A 69 -0.26 -3.47 -5.04
CA THR A 69 0.72 -4.04 -4.11
C THR A 69 0.26 -5.42 -3.63
N ALA A 70 -0.99 -5.53 -3.16
CA ALA A 70 -1.58 -6.79 -2.72
C ALA A 70 -1.62 -7.83 -3.85
N GLU A 71 -2.09 -7.43 -5.04
CA GLU A 71 -2.14 -8.30 -6.22
C GLU A 71 -0.76 -8.91 -6.54
N LYS A 72 0.30 -8.08 -6.56
CA LYS A 72 1.64 -8.57 -6.87
C LYS A 72 2.23 -9.43 -5.74
N VAL A 73 1.93 -9.13 -4.47
CA VAL A 73 2.30 -10.00 -3.34
C VAL A 73 1.69 -11.39 -3.50
N LEU A 74 0.40 -11.48 -3.83
CA LEU A 74 -0.29 -12.76 -4.04
C LEU A 74 0.28 -13.53 -5.23
N GLU A 75 0.53 -12.86 -6.35
CA GLU A 75 1.11 -13.47 -7.56
C GLU A 75 2.47 -14.13 -7.27
N LEU A 76 3.27 -13.51 -6.40
CA LEU A 76 4.60 -13.99 -6.03
C LEU A 76 4.59 -14.96 -4.83
N GLY A 77 3.40 -15.36 -4.37
CA GLY A 77 3.23 -16.37 -3.32
C GLY A 77 3.41 -15.85 -1.90
N GLY A 78 3.36 -14.53 -1.69
CA GLY A 78 3.24 -13.91 -0.38
C GLY A 78 1.80 -13.95 0.14
N LYS A 79 1.61 -13.66 1.42
CA LYS A 79 0.31 -13.64 2.09
C LYS A 79 -0.01 -12.24 2.62
N VAL A 80 -1.10 -11.65 2.15
CA VAL A 80 -1.58 -10.33 2.61
C VAL A 80 -2.49 -10.51 3.81
N LEU A 81 -2.16 -9.89 4.94
CA LEU A 81 -2.93 -10.00 6.19
C LEU A 81 -3.83 -8.80 6.46
N THR A 82 -3.45 -7.61 5.96
CA THR A 82 -4.17 -6.37 6.28
C THR A 82 -4.38 -5.50 5.06
N MET A 83 -5.47 -4.76 5.05
CA MET A 83 -5.67 -3.54 4.27
C MET A 83 -6.40 -2.52 5.15
N SER A 84 -6.31 -1.23 4.83
CA SER A 84 -6.90 -0.17 5.66
C SER A 84 -7.52 0.94 4.82
N ASP A 85 -8.32 1.77 5.47
CA ASP A 85 -8.71 3.09 4.97
C ASP A 85 -8.63 4.14 6.09
N SER A 86 -9.27 5.31 5.90
CA SER A 86 -9.24 6.38 6.89
C SER A 86 -9.90 6.04 8.22
N ASP A 87 -10.80 5.06 8.22
CA ASP A 87 -11.62 4.72 9.39
C ASP A 87 -11.03 3.57 10.22
N GLY A 88 -10.10 2.79 9.64
CA GLY A 88 -9.47 1.68 10.34
C GLY A 88 -8.84 0.65 9.41
N TYR A 89 -8.55 -0.53 9.95
CA TYR A 89 -7.97 -1.62 9.16
C TYR A 89 -8.67 -2.96 9.41
N ILE A 90 -8.58 -3.84 8.44
CA ILE A 90 -8.93 -5.25 8.56
C ILE A 90 -7.68 -6.08 8.83
N TYR A 91 -7.81 -7.11 9.64
CA TYR A 91 -6.82 -8.16 9.84
C TYR A 91 -7.47 -9.51 9.55
N ASP A 92 -7.02 -10.15 8.49
CA ASP A 92 -7.47 -11.47 8.05
C ASP A 92 -6.33 -12.48 8.24
N PRO A 93 -6.35 -13.30 9.30
CA PRO A 93 -5.28 -14.26 9.59
C PRO A 93 -5.20 -15.38 8.55
N ASP A 94 -6.30 -15.67 7.86
CA ASP A 94 -6.34 -16.65 6.77
C ASP A 94 -5.72 -16.10 5.48
N GLY A 95 -5.57 -14.78 5.42
CA GLY A 95 -5.04 -14.03 4.29
C GLY A 95 -6.12 -13.58 3.32
N ILE A 96 -5.84 -12.45 2.70
CA ILE A 96 -6.62 -11.92 1.58
C ILE A 96 -6.14 -12.66 0.33
N ASP A 97 -6.97 -13.51 -0.24
CA ASP A 97 -6.72 -14.19 -1.50
C ASP A 97 -7.20 -13.39 -2.71
N ARG A 98 -7.16 -13.95 -3.90
CA ARG A 98 -7.56 -13.26 -5.13
C ARG A 98 -9.04 -12.87 -5.13
N GLU A 99 -9.93 -13.75 -4.70
CA GLU A 99 -11.37 -13.47 -4.65
C GLU A 99 -11.68 -12.34 -3.67
N LYS A 100 -11.07 -12.39 -2.49
CA LYS A 100 -11.20 -11.36 -1.47
C LYS A 100 -10.63 -10.01 -1.93
N LEU A 101 -9.51 -10.03 -2.66
CA LEU A 101 -8.93 -8.82 -3.24
C LEU A 101 -9.84 -8.23 -4.33
N ASP A 102 -10.41 -9.06 -5.21
CA ASP A 102 -11.35 -8.60 -6.24
C ASP A 102 -12.58 -7.95 -5.60
N TYR A 103 -13.08 -8.50 -4.50
CA TYR A 103 -14.14 -7.85 -3.72
C TYR A 103 -13.71 -6.48 -3.16
N ILE A 104 -12.49 -6.35 -2.61
CA ILE A 104 -11.99 -5.06 -2.15
C ILE A 104 -11.89 -4.06 -3.30
N MET A 105 -11.42 -4.50 -4.46
CA MET A 105 -11.30 -3.64 -5.65
C MET A 105 -12.69 -3.17 -6.11
N GLU A 106 -13.67 -4.03 -6.16
CA GLU A 106 -15.06 -3.67 -6.48
C GLU A 106 -15.65 -2.70 -5.44
N LEU A 107 -15.51 -3.04 -4.15
CA LEU A 107 -15.96 -2.20 -3.03
C LEU A 107 -15.41 -0.78 -3.10
N LYS A 108 -14.10 -0.64 -3.35
CA LYS A 108 -13.43 0.67 -3.33
C LYS A 108 -13.59 1.43 -4.63
N ASN A 109 -13.52 0.76 -5.78
CA ASN A 109 -13.45 1.42 -7.08
C ASN A 109 -14.85 1.70 -7.65
N LEU A 110 -15.82 0.80 -7.42
CA LEU A 110 -17.18 0.93 -7.94
C LEU A 110 -18.12 1.53 -6.89
N TYR A 111 -18.19 0.93 -5.70
CA TYR A 111 -19.16 1.36 -4.67
C TYR A 111 -18.61 2.46 -3.75
N ARG A 112 -17.29 2.72 -3.74
CA ARG A 112 -16.61 3.67 -2.84
C ARG A 112 -16.89 3.41 -1.35
N GLY A 113 -17.14 2.14 -1.02
CA GLY A 113 -17.44 1.64 0.32
C GLY A 113 -16.24 1.68 1.27
N ARG A 114 -16.46 1.25 2.50
CA ARG A 114 -15.46 1.20 3.56
C ARG A 114 -14.90 -0.19 3.74
N ILE A 115 -13.63 -0.28 4.16
CA ILE A 115 -12.98 -1.58 4.35
C ILE A 115 -13.65 -2.43 5.46
N ARG A 116 -14.41 -1.80 6.36
CA ARG A 116 -15.25 -2.47 7.36
C ARG A 116 -16.21 -3.50 6.73
N GLU A 117 -16.78 -3.19 5.57
CA GLU A 117 -17.73 -4.07 4.86
C GLU A 117 -17.08 -5.40 4.45
N TYR A 118 -15.78 -5.40 4.20
CA TYR A 118 -15.01 -6.64 4.00
C TYR A 118 -15.03 -7.50 5.28
N ALA A 119 -14.77 -6.88 6.44
CA ALA A 119 -14.74 -7.61 7.70
C ALA A 119 -16.12 -8.20 8.04
N GLU A 120 -17.19 -7.47 7.75
CA GLU A 120 -18.57 -7.95 7.91
C GLU A 120 -18.87 -9.15 7.00
N LYS A 121 -18.41 -9.09 5.74
CA LYS A 121 -18.63 -10.15 4.76
C LYS A 121 -17.85 -11.42 5.05
N TYR A 122 -16.57 -11.29 5.41
CA TYR A 122 -15.64 -12.44 5.57
C TYR A 122 -15.41 -12.85 7.02
N GLY A 123 -15.99 -12.15 7.99
CA GLY A 123 -15.91 -12.49 9.41
C GLY A 123 -14.53 -12.30 10.02
N CYS A 124 -13.71 -11.40 9.47
CA CYS A 124 -12.38 -11.11 10.01
C CYS A 124 -12.39 -9.93 10.99
N LYS A 125 -11.27 -9.70 11.67
CA LYS A 125 -11.12 -8.59 12.63
C LYS A 125 -11.12 -7.25 11.91
N TYR A 126 -11.92 -6.31 12.42
CA TYR A 126 -11.83 -4.89 12.08
C TYR A 126 -11.41 -4.09 13.31
N VAL A 127 -10.48 -3.16 13.12
CA VAL A 127 -10.01 -2.25 14.18
C VAL A 127 -10.22 -0.82 13.73
N GLU A 128 -11.15 -0.15 14.41
CA GLU A 128 -11.52 1.23 14.10
C GLU A 128 -10.46 2.23 14.59
N GLY A 129 -10.22 3.28 13.83
CA GLY A 129 -9.35 4.40 14.20
C GLY A 129 -7.87 4.05 14.32
N ALA A 130 -7.45 2.86 13.89
CA ALA A 130 -6.08 2.39 14.03
C ALA A 130 -5.42 2.04 12.68
N ARG A 131 -4.10 1.89 12.69
CA ARG A 131 -3.28 1.44 11.57
C ARG A 131 -2.75 0.03 11.83
N PRO A 132 -2.39 -0.75 10.80
CA PRO A 132 -2.09 -2.17 10.95
C PRO A 132 -0.71 -2.50 11.55
N TRP A 133 0.07 -1.50 11.93
CA TRP A 133 1.49 -1.66 12.30
C TRP A 133 1.72 -2.42 13.61
N GLY A 134 0.67 -2.65 14.40
CA GLY A 134 0.72 -3.48 15.61
C GLY A 134 0.64 -4.99 15.38
N GLU A 135 0.20 -5.42 14.19
CA GLU A 135 0.04 -6.84 13.87
C GLU A 135 1.39 -7.48 13.51
N LYS A 136 1.52 -8.80 13.77
CA LYS A 136 2.75 -9.53 13.43
C LYS A 136 2.78 -9.93 11.96
N ALA A 137 3.90 -9.66 11.31
CA ALA A 137 4.15 -10.10 9.93
C ALA A 137 5.65 -10.02 9.61
N ASP A 138 6.04 -10.56 8.47
CA ASP A 138 7.43 -10.51 7.99
C ASP A 138 7.77 -9.17 7.31
N ILE A 139 6.80 -8.55 6.63
CA ILE A 139 7.02 -7.40 5.75
C ILE A 139 5.93 -6.35 5.99
N ALA A 140 6.34 -5.07 6.03
CA ALA A 140 5.43 -3.93 6.07
C ALA A 140 5.48 -3.14 4.75
N LEU A 141 4.31 -2.85 4.20
CA LEU A 141 4.12 -2.20 2.89
C LEU A 141 3.21 -0.97 3.03
N PRO A 142 3.74 0.16 3.54
CA PRO A 142 2.98 1.39 3.65
C PRO A 142 2.53 1.89 2.27
N SER A 143 1.22 1.91 2.01
CA SER A 143 0.64 2.17 0.69
C SER A 143 -0.56 3.14 0.72
N ALA A 144 -0.76 3.86 1.82
CA ALA A 144 -1.88 4.79 2.00
C ALA A 144 -1.47 6.26 1.83
N THR A 145 -0.85 6.85 2.84
CA THR A 145 -0.57 8.30 2.86
C THR A 145 0.79 8.61 3.45
N GLN A 146 1.23 9.87 3.26
CA GLN A 146 2.44 10.36 3.92
C GLN A 146 2.28 10.38 5.45
N ASN A 147 3.40 10.18 6.15
CA ASN A 147 3.51 10.22 7.62
C ASN A 147 2.56 9.26 8.35
N GLU A 148 2.19 8.17 7.70
CA GLU A 148 1.30 7.16 8.30
C GLU A 148 2.01 6.19 9.25
N LEU A 149 3.34 6.11 9.20
CA LEU A 149 4.15 5.24 10.02
C LEU A 149 5.13 6.08 10.85
N ASN A 150 4.86 6.18 12.15
CA ASN A 150 5.65 6.98 13.08
C ASN A 150 6.73 6.16 13.80
N GLY A 151 7.54 6.81 14.67
CA GLY A 151 8.64 6.15 15.38
C GLY A 151 8.20 5.02 16.30
N ASP A 152 7.02 5.09 16.92
CA ASP A 152 6.52 4.03 17.80
C ASP A 152 5.95 2.85 17.00
N ASP A 153 5.30 3.12 15.87
CA ASP A 153 4.91 2.09 14.90
C ASP A 153 6.16 1.34 14.41
N ALA A 154 7.22 2.06 14.07
CA ALA A 154 8.48 1.46 13.62
C ALA A 154 9.12 0.57 14.68
N LYS A 155 9.18 1.00 15.95
CA LYS A 155 9.68 0.17 17.07
C LYS A 155 8.84 -1.10 17.23
N THR A 156 7.52 -0.98 17.08
CA THR A 156 6.59 -2.11 17.17
C THR A 156 6.83 -3.11 16.03
N LEU A 157 6.99 -2.64 14.79
CA LEU A 157 7.30 -3.49 13.64
C LEU A 157 8.63 -4.22 13.81
N VAL A 158 9.68 -3.55 14.26
CA VAL A 158 10.98 -4.17 14.55
C VAL A 158 10.87 -5.20 15.68
N ALA A 159 10.18 -4.87 16.76
CA ALA A 159 9.95 -5.80 17.88
C ALA A 159 9.12 -7.04 17.45
N ASN A 160 8.20 -6.88 16.50
CA ASN A 160 7.42 -7.98 15.91
C ASN A 160 8.21 -8.82 14.89
N GLY A 161 9.45 -8.43 14.56
CA GLY A 161 10.34 -9.20 13.68
C GLY A 161 10.17 -8.90 12.18
N VAL A 162 9.65 -7.74 11.82
CA VAL A 162 9.58 -7.31 10.41
C VAL A 162 10.99 -7.23 9.82
N ILE A 163 11.22 -7.92 8.70
CA ILE A 163 12.53 -8.04 8.04
C ILE A 163 12.74 -7.00 6.94
N ALA A 164 11.66 -6.41 6.42
CA ALA A 164 11.70 -5.38 5.39
C ALA A 164 10.50 -4.45 5.48
N VAL A 165 10.75 -3.17 5.19
CA VAL A 165 9.73 -2.15 4.97
C VAL A 165 9.95 -1.60 3.57
N SER A 166 8.93 -1.66 2.70
CA SER A 166 8.98 -1.12 1.34
C SER A 166 7.80 -0.19 1.08
N GLU A 167 8.11 1.05 0.77
CA GLU A 167 7.16 2.16 0.73
C GLU A 167 6.50 2.29 -0.65
N GLY A 168 5.20 2.04 -0.73
CA GLY A 168 4.38 2.30 -1.91
C GLY A 168 3.81 3.72 -1.95
N ALA A 169 3.55 4.30 -0.78
CA ALA A 169 3.11 5.68 -0.64
C ALA A 169 4.27 6.69 -0.71
N ASN A 170 3.95 7.94 -0.99
CA ASN A 170 4.93 9.03 -0.94
C ASN A 170 5.26 9.37 0.52
N MET A 171 6.51 9.14 0.94
CA MET A 171 7.01 9.53 2.27
C MET A 171 6.10 9.06 3.43
N PRO A 172 5.76 7.75 3.51
CA PRO A 172 4.85 7.26 4.55
C PRO A 172 5.51 7.17 5.93
N SER A 173 6.83 6.92 5.99
CA SER A 173 7.57 6.88 7.25
C SER A 173 8.03 8.27 7.67
N THR A 174 7.84 8.59 8.96
CA THR A 174 8.38 9.82 9.53
C THR A 174 9.91 9.73 9.70
N PRO A 175 10.63 10.87 9.83
CA PRO A 175 12.08 10.84 10.09
C PRO A 175 12.47 10.02 11.32
N GLU A 176 11.62 9.98 12.34
CA GLU A 176 11.81 9.16 13.55
C GLU A 176 11.70 7.67 13.23
N ALA A 177 10.71 7.29 12.41
CA ALA A 177 10.55 5.91 11.97
C ALA A 177 11.75 5.42 11.14
N ILE A 178 12.23 6.25 10.22
CA ILE A 178 13.41 5.95 9.40
C ILE A 178 14.64 5.65 10.29
N LYS A 179 14.87 6.47 11.34
CA LYS A 179 15.98 6.24 12.29
C LYS A 179 15.87 4.92 13.05
N VAL A 180 14.66 4.42 13.26
CA VAL A 180 14.45 3.12 13.93
C VAL A 180 14.75 1.96 13.00
N PHE A 181 14.50 2.13 11.69
CA PHE A 181 14.76 1.08 10.69
C PHE A 181 16.25 0.99 10.25
N GLN A 182 17.04 2.06 10.43
CA GLN A 182 18.48 2.13 10.13
C GLN A 182 19.33 1.60 11.30
#